data_d99dd49f3f44abc85f0851ca36af92da
#
_entry.id   d99dd49f3f44abc85f0851ca36af92da
#
_cell.length_a   1.000
_cell.length_b   1.000
_cell.length_c   1.000
_cell.angle_alpha   90.00
_cell.angle_beta   90.00
_cell.angle_gamma   90.00
#
_symmetry.space_group_name_H-M   'P 1'
#
loop_
_entity.id
_entity.type
_entity.pdbx_description
1 polymer ?
#
loop_
_entity_poly.entity_id
_entity_poly.type
_entity_poly.pdbx_seq_one_letter_code
_entity_poly.pdbx_strand_id
1 'polypeptide(L)'
;MLCRASLTKRPKTSILRREVARRREFITLLGGAAAWPLAARAQQTDRVRRVGVLTNAENDPEARARMEAFRQGLQQLGWTVGQNLQIDTRATLGDAERTRQYAAELVALSPDVILAIGTETTAALQHVTRTVPIIFVLVPDPVGAGIVDSLSRPGGNATGFTPSEYAIGGKMLELLKEIAPRVKRAGIIRDAASPSGPAQFAAIQAVAPSVGVEVSPIGIRDAGNIDQAIAAFARSSSEGIIVTGSALAAVHHKLIVALAARHNLPAVYNQRFFVNVGGLISYGPDYIDQYRRAAGYVHRVLKGEKPPYKSLVELRAAYMPDAARAGFRVLPN
;
A
#
# COMPACT_ATOMS: atom_id res chain seq x y z
N MET A 1 57.67 10.08 92.57
CA MET A 1 57.70 8.65 92.21
C MET A 1 57.05 8.46 90.86
N LEU A 2 57.82 7.95 89.91
CA LEU A 2 57.57 7.83 88.50
C LEU A 2 56.44 6.91 88.16
N CYS A 3 55.59 7.28 87.16
CA CYS A 3 54.87 6.29 86.35
C CYS A 3 54.86 6.67 84.92
N ARG A 4 55.44 5.82 84.09
CA ARG A 4 55.67 5.94 82.66
C ARG A 4 54.33 5.74 81.84
N ALA A 5 54.14 6.69 80.92
CA ALA A 5 53.10 6.46 79.88
C ALA A 5 53.67 5.60 78.75
N SER A 6 52.96 4.56 78.37
CA SER A 6 53.26 3.63 77.27
C SER A 6 52.45 4.10 76.01
N LEU A 7 53.12 4.51 74.95
CA LEU A 7 52.54 4.78 73.67
C LEU A 7 52.41 3.53 72.84
N THR A 8 51.18 3.05 72.60
CA THR A 8 50.88 1.99 71.63
C THR A 8 50.58 2.58 70.25
N LYS A 9 51.47 2.31 69.29
CA LYS A 9 51.30 2.60 67.87
C LYS A 9 50.18 1.71 67.28
N ARG A 10 49.12 2.29 66.75
CA ARG A 10 48.13 1.61 65.91
C ARG A 10 48.63 1.45 64.47
N PRO A 11 48.44 0.28 63.80
CA PRO A 11 48.90 0.10 62.43
C PRO A 11 47.99 0.79 61.43
N LYS A 12 48.61 1.54 60.47
CA LYS A 12 47.97 2.30 59.37
C LYS A 12 47.44 1.42 58.21
N THR A 13 47.29 0.14 58.33
CA THR A 13 47.03 -0.81 57.25
C THR A 13 45.54 -1.07 56.98
N SER A 14 44.59 -0.57 57.77
CA SER A 14 43.17 -0.90 57.60
C SER A 14 42.39 0.03 56.66
N ILE A 15 42.92 1.22 56.33
CA ILE A 15 42.22 2.22 55.52
C ILE A 15 42.35 1.92 54.00
N LEU A 16 43.50 1.42 53.56
CA LEU A 16 43.76 1.09 52.14
C LEU A 16 42.98 -0.12 51.63
N ARG A 17 42.65 -1.09 52.48
CA ARG A 17 41.83 -2.26 52.08
C ARG A 17 40.35 -1.93 51.84
N ARG A 18 39.81 -0.93 52.55
CA ARG A 18 38.41 -0.50 52.35
C ARG A 18 38.19 0.29 51.09
N GLU A 19 39.16 1.08 50.66
CA GLU A 19 39.03 1.85 49.40
C GLU A 19 39.14 0.97 48.14
N VAL A 20 39.97 -0.08 48.17
CA VAL A 20 40.12 -1.00 47.03
C VAL A 20 38.88 -1.89 46.90
N ALA A 21 38.23 -2.29 47.99
CA ALA A 21 36.97 -3.06 47.94
C ALA A 21 35.83 -2.21 47.35
N ARG A 22 35.69 -0.94 47.76
CA ARG A 22 34.66 -0.03 47.20
C ARG A 22 34.85 0.28 45.71
N ARG A 23 36.10 0.39 45.23
CA ARG A 23 36.37 0.57 43.80
C ARG A 23 36.03 -0.68 42.96
N ARG A 24 36.24 -1.84 43.45
CA ARG A 24 35.89 -3.13 42.79
C ARG A 24 34.36 -3.31 42.71
N GLU A 25 33.61 -3.02 43.76
CA GLU A 25 32.14 -3.06 43.76
C GLU A 25 31.52 -2.02 42.82
N PHE A 26 32.13 -0.81 42.70
CA PHE A 26 31.65 0.24 41.78
C PHE A 26 31.92 -0.10 40.31
N ILE A 27 33.01 -0.78 39.98
CA ILE A 27 33.34 -1.23 38.62
C ILE A 27 32.45 -2.39 38.21
N THR A 28 32.06 -3.31 39.11
CA THR A 28 31.13 -4.41 38.79
C THR A 28 29.69 -3.89 38.59
N LEU A 29 29.25 -2.86 39.29
CA LEU A 29 27.94 -2.21 39.10
C LEU A 29 27.86 -1.41 37.77
N LEU A 30 28.95 -0.73 37.37
CA LEU A 30 29.01 -0.05 36.09
C LEU A 30 29.12 -0.98 34.88
N GLY A 31 29.81 -2.13 35.04
CA GLY A 31 29.88 -3.17 33.99
C GLY A 31 28.53 -3.89 33.76
N GLY A 32 27.72 -4.06 34.78
CA GLY A 32 26.38 -4.64 34.69
C GLY A 32 25.36 -3.73 34.03
N ALA A 33 25.45 -2.42 34.25
CA ALA A 33 24.55 -1.43 33.64
C ALA A 33 24.82 -1.20 32.14
N ALA A 34 26.03 -1.41 31.66
CA ALA A 34 26.38 -1.29 30.24
C ALA A 34 25.98 -2.51 29.40
N ALA A 35 25.81 -3.67 30.02
CA ALA A 35 25.38 -4.91 29.34
C ALA A 35 23.85 -5.00 29.17
N TRP A 36 23.07 -4.28 29.94
CA TRP A 36 21.61 -4.32 29.90
C TRP A 36 21.00 -3.86 28.56
N PRO A 37 21.44 -2.78 27.89
CA PRO A 37 20.91 -2.40 26.60
C PRO A 37 21.27 -3.37 25.47
N LEU A 38 22.35 -4.15 25.59
CA LEU A 38 22.73 -5.19 24.63
C LEU A 38 21.86 -6.46 24.80
N ALA A 39 21.56 -6.85 26.03
CA ALA A 39 20.66 -7.98 26.32
C ALA A 39 19.21 -7.65 25.91
N ALA A 40 18.73 -6.41 26.11
CA ALA A 40 17.42 -5.97 25.67
C ALA A 40 17.30 -5.93 24.14
N ARG A 41 18.36 -5.62 23.41
CA ARG A 41 18.41 -5.71 21.95
C ARG A 41 18.46 -7.15 21.43
N ALA A 42 19.14 -8.06 22.14
CA ALA A 42 19.18 -9.48 21.78
C ALA A 42 17.79 -10.17 21.98
N GLN A 43 17.02 -9.78 22.99
CA GLN A 43 15.67 -10.32 23.22
C GLN A 43 14.63 -9.82 22.19
N GLN A 44 14.89 -8.74 21.47
CA GLN A 44 14.02 -8.28 20.38
C GLN A 44 14.13 -9.12 19.12
N THR A 45 15.14 -9.99 18.98
CA THR A 45 15.37 -10.83 17.80
C THR A 45 14.59 -12.15 17.82
N ASP A 46 14.08 -12.60 18.96
CA ASP A 46 13.41 -13.91 19.08
C ASP A 46 11.88 -13.88 18.98
N ARG A 47 11.26 -12.68 18.94
CA ARG A 47 9.82 -12.58 18.79
C ARG A 47 9.41 -12.70 17.33
N VAL A 48 8.61 -13.72 17.01
CA VAL A 48 7.94 -13.81 15.70
C VAL A 48 7.06 -12.57 15.51
N ARG A 49 7.38 -11.78 14.49
CA ARG A 49 6.60 -10.58 14.13
C ARG A 49 5.32 -10.96 13.40
N ARG A 50 4.28 -10.16 13.55
CA ARG A 50 2.99 -10.42 12.95
C ARG A 50 2.57 -9.30 12.00
N VAL A 51 2.24 -9.65 10.76
CA VAL A 51 1.70 -8.75 9.74
C VAL A 51 0.27 -9.16 9.43
N GLY A 52 -0.69 -8.26 9.62
CA GLY A 52 -2.04 -8.42 9.11
C GLY A 52 -2.10 -8.02 7.63
N VAL A 53 -2.93 -8.68 6.85
CA VAL A 53 -3.24 -8.28 5.47
C VAL A 53 -4.75 -8.27 5.28
N LEU A 54 -5.31 -7.10 4.96
CA LEU A 54 -6.73 -6.96 4.61
C LEU A 54 -6.85 -6.58 3.14
N THR A 55 -7.50 -7.44 2.34
CA THR A 55 -7.65 -7.27 0.90
C THR A 55 -9.09 -7.41 0.47
N ASN A 56 -9.50 -6.64 -0.55
CA ASN A 56 -10.78 -6.81 -1.23
C ASN A 56 -10.69 -7.71 -2.47
N ALA A 57 -9.50 -8.14 -2.85
CA ALA A 57 -9.28 -8.95 -4.04
C ALA A 57 -9.56 -10.43 -3.81
N GLU A 58 -10.10 -11.08 -4.83
CA GLU A 58 -10.09 -12.53 -4.94
C GLU A 58 -8.67 -13.05 -5.19
N ASN A 59 -8.50 -14.36 -5.04
CA ASN A 59 -7.23 -15.05 -5.29
C ASN A 59 -7.00 -15.25 -6.81
N ASP A 60 -7.11 -14.16 -7.58
CA ASP A 60 -6.79 -14.17 -9.01
C ASP A 60 -5.25 -14.16 -9.25
N PRO A 61 -4.77 -14.47 -10.47
CA PRO A 61 -3.34 -14.53 -10.78
C PRO A 61 -2.60 -13.22 -10.50
N GLU A 62 -3.23 -12.08 -10.73
CA GLU A 62 -2.64 -10.76 -10.49
C GLU A 62 -2.53 -10.45 -9.00
N ALA A 63 -3.59 -10.75 -8.23
CA ALA A 63 -3.56 -10.58 -6.77
C ALA A 63 -2.46 -11.47 -6.16
N ARG A 64 -2.33 -12.73 -6.65
CA ARG A 64 -1.24 -13.62 -6.23
C ARG A 64 0.13 -13.06 -6.57
N ALA A 65 0.34 -12.57 -7.80
CA ALA A 65 1.62 -12.01 -8.23
C ALA A 65 2.03 -10.79 -7.39
N ARG A 66 1.07 -9.91 -7.08
CA ARG A 66 1.29 -8.76 -6.19
C ARG A 66 1.67 -9.19 -4.76
N MET A 67 0.92 -10.13 -4.18
CA MET A 67 1.22 -10.65 -2.84
C MET A 67 2.55 -11.40 -2.79
N GLU A 68 2.90 -12.10 -3.87
CA GLU A 68 4.20 -12.77 -3.98
C GLU A 68 5.34 -11.76 -4.04
N ALA A 69 5.21 -10.66 -4.78
CA ALA A 69 6.19 -9.57 -4.79
C ALA A 69 6.36 -8.93 -3.41
N PHE A 70 5.28 -8.81 -2.62
CA PHE A 70 5.35 -8.36 -1.23
C PHE A 70 6.13 -9.35 -0.35
N ARG A 71 5.84 -10.66 -0.42
CA ARG A 71 6.54 -11.69 0.35
C ARG A 71 8.01 -11.77 -0.01
N GLN A 72 8.35 -11.74 -1.32
CA GLN A 72 9.72 -11.71 -1.79
C GLN A 72 10.47 -10.46 -1.32
N GLY A 73 9.83 -9.30 -1.34
CA GLY A 73 10.39 -8.07 -0.79
C GLY A 73 10.70 -8.19 0.71
N LEU A 74 9.82 -8.80 1.49
CA LEU A 74 10.07 -9.08 2.92
C LEU A 74 11.21 -10.09 3.09
N GLN A 75 11.24 -11.15 2.30
CA GLN A 75 12.30 -12.17 2.35
C GLN A 75 13.69 -11.59 2.07
N GLN A 76 13.80 -10.73 1.05
CA GLN A 76 15.05 -10.02 0.73
C GLN A 76 15.52 -9.11 1.88
N LEU A 77 14.61 -8.67 2.74
CA LEU A 77 14.86 -7.85 3.92
C LEU A 77 15.06 -8.68 5.21
N GLY A 78 15.16 -10.02 5.08
CA GLY A 78 15.45 -10.94 6.17
C GLY A 78 14.21 -11.43 6.95
N TRP A 79 13.00 -11.25 6.39
CA TRP A 79 11.76 -11.76 7.01
C TRP A 79 11.30 -13.03 6.31
N THR A 80 11.27 -14.15 7.04
CA THR A 80 10.85 -15.45 6.52
C THR A 80 9.57 -15.89 7.21
N VAL A 81 8.51 -16.07 6.42
CA VAL A 81 7.20 -16.54 6.91
C VAL A 81 7.36 -17.95 7.51
N GLY A 82 6.81 -18.15 8.70
CA GLY A 82 6.91 -19.40 9.44
C GLY A 82 8.18 -19.52 10.32
N GLN A 83 9.13 -18.57 10.22
CA GLN A 83 10.32 -18.52 11.08
C GLN A 83 10.27 -17.30 12.02
N ASN A 84 10.50 -16.11 11.49
CA ASN A 84 10.51 -14.85 12.25
C ASN A 84 9.37 -13.90 11.89
N LEU A 85 8.49 -14.32 10.97
CA LEU A 85 7.33 -13.57 10.50
C LEU A 85 6.10 -14.47 10.39
N GLN A 86 4.94 -13.98 10.86
CA GLN A 86 3.62 -14.53 10.59
C GLN A 86 2.82 -13.53 9.75
N ILE A 87 2.12 -13.99 8.73
CA ILE A 87 1.22 -13.18 7.92
C ILE A 87 -0.20 -13.74 8.02
N ASP A 88 -1.11 -12.94 8.56
CA ASP A 88 -2.53 -13.28 8.68
C ASP A 88 -3.33 -12.50 7.64
N THR A 89 -3.89 -13.19 6.65
CA THR A 89 -4.62 -12.58 5.54
C THR A 89 -6.13 -12.78 5.68
N ARG A 90 -6.90 -11.72 5.38
CA ARG A 90 -8.36 -11.76 5.24
C ARG A 90 -8.76 -11.14 3.89
N ALA A 91 -9.58 -11.85 3.12
CA ALA A 91 -10.12 -11.39 1.84
C ALA A 91 -11.61 -11.08 1.99
N THR A 92 -12.00 -9.84 1.73
CA THR A 92 -13.37 -9.34 1.95
C THR A 92 -14.27 -9.52 0.73
N LEU A 93 -13.69 -9.69 -0.45
CA LEU A 93 -14.38 -9.85 -1.74
C LEU A 93 -15.33 -8.68 -2.06
N GLY A 94 -15.03 -7.48 -1.57
CA GLY A 94 -15.85 -6.28 -1.77
C GLY A 94 -17.08 -6.19 -0.86
N ASP A 95 -17.28 -7.14 0.06
CA ASP A 95 -18.39 -7.12 1.02
C ASP A 95 -18.09 -6.16 2.18
N ALA A 96 -18.93 -5.15 2.38
CA ALA A 96 -18.71 -4.10 3.36
C ALA A 96 -18.83 -4.59 4.82
N GLU A 97 -19.76 -5.53 5.11
CA GLU A 97 -19.92 -6.09 6.45
C GLU A 97 -18.72 -6.95 6.81
N ARG A 98 -18.32 -7.84 5.91
CA ARG A 98 -17.13 -8.69 6.04
C ARG A 98 -15.86 -7.84 6.19
N THR A 99 -15.79 -6.68 5.50
CA THR A 99 -14.67 -5.75 5.63
C THR A 99 -14.54 -5.21 7.05
N ARG A 100 -15.66 -4.79 7.66
CA ARG A 100 -15.69 -4.33 9.06
C ARG A 100 -15.32 -5.46 10.04
N GLN A 101 -15.91 -6.62 9.87
CA GLN A 101 -15.65 -7.79 10.72
C GLN A 101 -14.17 -8.19 10.67
N TYR A 102 -13.61 -8.36 9.48
CA TYR A 102 -12.22 -8.81 9.28
C TYR A 102 -11.19 -7.74 9.71
N ALA A 103 -11.52 -6.46 9.60
CA ALA A 103 -10.69 -5.40 10.16
C ALA A 103 -10.58 -5.54 11.70
N ALA A 104 -11.71 -5.77 12.38
CA ALA A 104 -11.74 -5.99 13.83
C ALA A 104 -10.98 -7.27 14.24
N GLU A 105 -11.19 -8.39 13.52
CA GLU A 105 -10.47 -9.65 13.76
C GLU A 105 -8.96 -9.47 13.64
N LEU A 106 -8.48 -8.83 12.57
CA LEU A 106 -7.04 -8.61 12.36
C LEU A 106 -6.43 -7.75 13.45
N VAL A 107 -7.12 -6.68 13.88
CA VAL A 107 -6.63 -5.82 14.97
C VAL A 107 -6.60 -6.58 16.30
N ALA A 108 -7.59 -7.46 16.57
CA ALA A 108 -7.62 -8.30 17.77
C ALA A 108 -6.43 -9.28 17.87
N LEU A 109 -5.83 -9.68 16.74
CA LEU A 109 -4.61 -10.47 16.72
C LEU A 109 -3.36 -9.70 17.18
N SER A 110 -3.50 -8.39 17.48
CA SER A 110 -2.41 -7.50 17.90
C SER A 110 -1.21 -7.53 16.95
N PRO A 111 -1.40 -7.28 15.63
CA PRO A 111 -0.30 -7.29 14.67
C PRO A 111 0.66 -6.11 14.90
N ASP A 112 1.92 -6.30 14.53
CA ASP A 112 2.92 -5.22 14.56
C ASP A 112 2.63 -4.16 13.47
N VAL A 113 2.01 -4.57 12.36
CA VAL A 113 1.63 -3.72 11.22
C VAL A 113 0.56 -4.39 10.37
N ILE A 114 -0.29 -3.63 9.69
CA ILE A 114 -1.28 -4.16 8.75
C ILE A 114 -1.04 -3.59 7.36
N LEU A 115 -0.98 -4.45 6.34
CA LEU A 115 -1.06 -4.09 4.93
C LEU A 115 -2.54 -4.02 4.53
N ALA A 116 -3.01 -2.83 4.14
CA ALA A 116 -4.36 -2.57 3.67
C ALA A 116 -4.38 -2.40 2.15
N ILE A 117 -5.26 -3.12 1.46
CA ILE A 117 -5.30 -3.14 -0.01
C ILE A 117 -6.62 -2.53 -0.49
N GLY A 118 -6.57 -1.26 -0.89
CA GLY A 118 -7.71 -0.47 -1.35
C GLY A 118 -8.26 0.51 -0.30
N THR A 119 -9.12 1.39 -0.74
CA THR A 119 -9.69 2.49 0.06
C THR A 119 -10.56 1.97 1.19
N GLU A 120 -11.48 1.06 0.89
CA GLU A 120 -12.48 0.53 1.82
C GLU A 120 -11.84 -0.23 2.97
N THR A 121 -10.84 -1.07 2.67
CA THR A 121 -10.10 -1.84 3.69
C THR A 121 -9.29 -0.93 4.60
N THR A 122 -8.68 0.11 4.03
CA THR A 122 -7.89 1.09 4.79
C THR A 122 -8.79 1.90 5.73
N ALA A 123 -9.92 2.40 5.22
CA ALA A 123 -10.89 3.14 6.01
C ALA A 123 -11.46 2.27 7.15
N ALA A 124 -11.84 1.01 6.87
CA ALA A 124 -12.34 0.09 7.88
C ALA A 124 -11.33 -0.15 9.01
N LEU A 125 -10.05 -0.34 8.69
CA LEU A 125 -8.99 -0.49 9.69
C LEU A 125 -8.81 0.79 10.52
N GLN A 126 -8.86 1.97 9.91
CA GLN A 126 -8.76 3.23 10.65
C GLN A 126 -9.94 3.47 11.61
N HIS A 127 -11.12 2.92 11.33
CA HIS A 127 -12.25 2.96 12.27
C HIS A 127 -12.00 2.09 13.51
N VAL A 128 -11.28 0.97 13.37
CA VAL A 128 -11.05 0.01 14.46
C VAL A 128 -9.80 0.33 15.27
N THR A 129 -8.74 0.90 14.64
CA THR A 129 -7.49 1.19 15.33
C THR A 129 -6.90 2.55 14.96
N ARG A 130 -6.31 3.22 15.97
CA ARG A 130 -5.54 4.46 15.81
C ARG A 130 -4.05 4.27 16.16
N THR A 131 -3.66 3.07 16.60
CA THR A 131 -2.32 2.79 17.11
C THR A 131 -1.55 1.78 16.29
N VAL A 132 -2.22 0.75 15.74
CA VAL A 132 -1.58 -0.23 14.88
C VAL A 132 -1.20 0.47 13.56
N PRO A 133 0.09 0.44 13.15
CA PRO A 133 0.51 1.02 11.88
C PRO A 133 -0.19 0.35 10.68
N ILE A 134 -0.68 1.16 9.74
CA ILE A 134 -1.34 0.71 8.52
C ILE A 134 -0.50 1.16 7.33
N ILE A 135 -0.04 0.21 6.53
CA ILE A 135 0.60 0.48 5.24
C ILE A 135 -0.43 0.18 4.16
N PHE A 136 -0.88 1.21 3.44
CA PHE A 136 -1.86 1.02 2.38
C PHE A 136 -1.22 0.94 1.00
N VAL A 137 -1.85 0.19 0.11
CA VAL A 137 -1.57 0.13 -1.33
C VAL A 137 -2.89 0.22 -2.11
N LEU A 138 -2.82 0.61 -3.37
CA LEU A 138 -3.99 0.71 -4.25
C LEU A 138 -5.09 1.66 -3.73
N VAL A 139 -4.70 2.74 -3.07
CA VAL A 139 -5.62 3.82 -2.66
C VAL A 139 -5.42 5.01 -3.62
N PRO A 140 -6.34 5.25 -4.58
CA PRO A 140 -6.13 6.26 -5.62
C PRO A 140 -6.07 7.69 -5.10
N ASP A 141 -6.89 8.02 -4.11
CA ASP A 141 -6.95 9.34 -3.48
C ASP A 141 -7.05 9.22 -1.96
N PRO A 142 -5.92 9.06 -1.27
CA PRO A 142 -5.94 8.91 0.17
C PRO A 142 -6.31 10.20 0.93
N VAL A 143 -6.14 11.38 0.30
CA VAL A 143 -6.54 12.67 0.90
C VAL A 143 -8.03 12.87 0.74
N GLY A 144 -8.58 12.76 -0.47
CA GLY A 144 -10.01 12.90 -0.73
C GLY A 144 -10.85 11.83 -0.03
N ALA A 145 -10.29 10.65 0.20
CA ALA A 145 -10.92 9.59 1.00
C ALA A 145 -10.80 9.79 2.53
N GLY A 146 -10.12 10.85 3.00
CA GLY A 146 -9.92 11.12 4.43
C GLY A 146 -9.01 10.11 5.15
N ILE A 147 -8.21 9.35 4.41
CA ILE A 147 -7.27 8.37 4.97
C ILE A 147 -6.02 9.05 5.53
N VAL A 148 -5.56 10.12 4.88
CA VAL A 148 -4.42 10.92 5.31
C VAL A 148 -4.77 12.41 5.20
N ASP A 149 -4.15 13.24 6.05
CA ASP A 149 -4.38 14.70 6.05
C ASP A 149 -3.82 15.35 4.78
N SER A 150 -2.65 14.92 4.35
CA SER A 150 -2.02 15.34 3.09
C SER A 150 -0.99 14.29 2.64
N LEU A 151 -0.56 14.37 1.37
CA LEU A 151 0.49 13.48 0.84
C LEU A 151 1.86 13.71 1.47
N SER A 152 2.15 14.94 1.91
CA SER A 152 3.43 15.28 2.55
C SER A 152 3.44 15.03 4.07
N ARG A 153 2.27 15.06 4.69
CA ARG A 153 2.07 14.83 6.13
C ARG A 153 0.83 13.97 6.31
N PRO A 154 0.96 12.64 6.21
CA PRO A 154 -0.20 11.74 6.29
C PRO A 154 -1.01 11.88 7.58
N GLY A 155 -0.39 12.27 8.69
CA GLY A 155 -1.06 12.26 10.00
C GLY A 155 -1.39 10.84 10.46
N GLY A 156 -1.98 10.68 11.63
CA GLY A 156 -2.51 9.40 12.09
C GLY A 156 -1.54 8.20 12.05
N ASN A 157 -2.11 7.00 11.87
CA ASN A 157 -1.39 5.73 11.88
C ASN A 157 -1.28 5.07 10.49
N ALA A 158 -1.74 5.73 9.42
CA ALA A 158 -1.73 5.20 8.06
C ALA A 158 -0.73 5.94 7.16
N THR A 159 0.01 5.18 6.36
CA THR A 159 0.86 5.66 5.27
C THR A 159 0.89 4.60 4.16
N GLY A 160 1.33 4.95 2.96
CA GLY A 160 1.37 3.95 1.89
C GLY A 160 1.60 4.52 0.50
N PHE A 161 1.03 3.83 -0.49
CA PHE A 161 1.29 4.08 -1.90
C PHE A 161 -0.02 4.27 -2.66
N THR A 162 -0.09 5.38 -3.39
CA THR A 162 -1.19 5.63 -4.31
C THR A 162 -0.85 5.10 -5.71
N PRO A 163 -1.79 4.41 -6.40
CA PRO A 163 -1.53 3.85 -7.72
C PRO A 163 -1.45 4.89 -8.82
N SER A 164 -2.11 6.02 -8.65
CA SER A 164 -2.14 7.01 -9.71
C SER A 164 -2.36 8.42 -9.19
N GLU A 165 -1.76 9.35 -9.91
CA GLU A 165 -2.31 10.67 -10.00
C GLU A 165 -3.53 10.61 -10.96
N TYR A 166 -4.53 11.44 -10.72
CA TYR A 166 -5.66 11.59 -11.63
C TYR A 166 -5.23 11.95 -13.07
N ALA A 167 -4.02 12.53 -13.24
CA ALA A 167 -3.39 12.80 -14.53
C ALA A 167 -3.26 11.56 -15.45
N ILE A 168 -3.20 10.34 -14.90
CA ILE A 168 -3.21 9.09 -15.69
C ILE A 168 -4.48 8.99 -16.53
N GLY A 169 -5.63 9.42 -16.00
CA GLY A 169 -6.89 9.41 -16.73
C GLY A 169 -6.85 10.27 -18.01
N GLY A 170 -6.22 11.46 -17.94
CA GLY A 170 -5.98 12.30 -19.11
C GLY A 170 -5.12 11.61 -20.15
N LYS A 171 -4.03 10.94 -19.72
CA LYS A 171 -3.16 10.18 -20.62
C LYS A 171 -3.85 8.98 -21.27
N MET A 172 -4.76 8.31 -20.54
CA MET A 172 -5.59 7.25 -21.13
C MET A 172 -6.52 7.79 -22.23
N LEU A 173 -7.04 9.03 -22.07
CA LEU A 173 -7.88 9.66 -23.08
C LEU A 173 -7.07 10.05 -24.33
N GLU A 174 -5.87 10.61 -24.16
CA GLU A 174 -4.94 10.88 -25.27
C GLU A 174 -4.64 9.58 -26.02
N LEU A 175 -4.31 8.50 -25.29
CA LEU A 175 -4.00 7.21 -25.88
C LEU A 175 -5.21 6.61 -26.63
N LEU A 176 -6.43 6.73 -26.08
CA LEU A 176 -7.65 6.31 -26.77
C LEU A 176 -7.80 7.05 -28.10
N LYS A 177 -7.53 8.36 -28.13
CA LYS A 177 -7.59 9.17 -29.36
C LYS A 177 -6.49 8.81 -30.36
N GLU A 178 -5.31 8.45 -29.88
CA GLU A 178 -4.18 8.02 -30.71
C GLU A 178 -4.47 6.69 -31.42
N ILE A 179 -4.96 5.67 -30.68
CA ILE A 179 -5.26 4.34 -31.24
C ILE A 179 -6.56 4.32 -32.05
N ALA A 180 -7.46 5.27 -31.80
CA ALA A 180 -8.76 5.37 -32.49
C ALA A 180 -9.10 6.84 -32.81
N PRO A 181 -8.46 7.42 -33.86
CA PRO A 181 -8.61 8.86 -34.19
C PRO A 181 -10.04 9.31 -34.48
N ARG A 182 -10.93 8.40 -34.88
CA ARG A 182 -12.35 8.69 -35.17
C ARG A 182 -13.20 8.85 -33.91
N VAL A 183 -12.70 8.48 -32.74
CA VAL A 183 -13.44 8.60 -31.46
C VAL A 183 -13.71 10.08 -31.18
N LYS A 184 -14.99 10.41 -31.01
CA LYS A 184 -15.52 11.70 -30.60
C LYS A 184 -16.14 11.69 -29.21
N ARG A 185 -16.57 10.52 -28.75
CA ARG A 185 -17.16 10.30 -27.42
C ARG A 185 -16.46 9.15 -26.70
N ALA A 186 -16.08 9.37 -25.46
CA ALA A 186 -15.50 8.34 -24.61
C ALA A 186 -16.38 8.09 -23.38
N GLY A 187 -16.78 6.85 -23.19
CA GLY A 187 -17.44 6.36 -21.99
C GLY A 187 -16.43 6.01 -20.91
N ILE A 188 -16.56 6.61 -19.74
CA ILE A 188 -15.65 6.37 -18.61
C ILE A 188 -16.32 5.38 -17.68
N ILE A 189 -15.90 4.12 -17.76
CA ILE A 189 -16.39 3.06 -16.84
C ILE A 189 -15.82 3.32 -15.46
N ARG A 190 -16.71 3.53 -14.50
CA ARG A 190 -16.39 3.78 -13.10
C ARG A 190 -17.36 3.06 -12.17
N ASP A 191 -16.90 2.65 -11.02
CA ASP A 191 -17.75 2.16 -9.95
C ASP A 191 -18.55 3.32 -9.35
N ALA A 192 -19.87 3.24 -9.42
CA ALA A 192 -20.77 4.27 -8.92
C ALA A 192 -20.72 4.45 -7.40
N ALA A 193 -20.34 3.40 -6.67
CA ALA A 193 -20.22 3.40 -5.20
C ALA A 193 -18.81 3.77 -4.71
N SER A 194 -17.80 3.78 -5.58
CA SER A 194 -16.43 4.11 -5.19
C SER A 194 -16.24 5.60 -4.93
N PRO A 195 -15.73 6.02 -3.77
CA PRO A 195 -15.45 7.43 -3.46
C PRO A 195 -14.48 8.10 -4.45
N SER A 196 -13.55 7.34 -5.04
CA SER A 196 -12.57 7.85 -6.01
C SER A 196 -13.12 8.01 -7.43
N GLY A 197 -14.26 7.39 -7.75
CA GLY A 197 -14.85 7.40 -9.10
C GLY A 197 -15.16 8.80 -9.65
N PRO A 198 -15.81 9.69 -8.89
CA PRO A 198 -16.09 11.06 -9.32
C PRO A 198 -14.83 11.87 -9.62
N ALA A 199 -13.79 11.76 -8.80
CA ALA A 199 -12.54 12.50 -8.96
C ALA A 199 -11.72 11.98 -10.16
N GLN A 200 -11.68 10.68 -10.40
CA GLN A 200 -11.09 10.09 -11.61
C GLN A 200 -11.80 10.60 -12.88
N PHE A 201 -13.13 10.62 -12.86
CA PHE A 201 -13.91 11.15 -13.98
C PHE A 201 -13.65 12.64 -14.22
N ALA A 202 -13.66 13.46 -13.17
CA ALA A 202 -13.41 14.89 -13.27
C ALA A 202 -12.04 15.21 -13.88
N ALA A 203 -11.01 14.44 -13.53
CA ALA A 203 -9.67 14.61 -14.07
C ALA A 203 -9.60 14.28 -15.57
N ILE A 204 -10.32 13.26 -16.04
CA ILE A 204 -10.44 12.94 -17.46
C ILE A 204 -11.24 14.03 -18.17
N GLN A 205 -12.33 14.49 -17.57
CA GLN A 205 -13.19 15.53 -18.11
C GLN A 205 -12.46 16.86 -18.32
N ALA A 206 -11.54 17.20 -17.40
CA ALA A 206 -10.75 18.43 -17.51
C ALA A 206 -9.82 18.45 -18.74
N VAL A 207 -9.34 17.29 -19.19
CA VAL A 207 -8.45 17.14 -20.35
C VAL A 207 -9.24 16.95 -21.65
N ALA A 208 -10.47 16.51 -21.59
CA ALA A 208 -11.29 16.14 -22.75
C ALA A 208 -11.39 17.22 -23.84
N PRO A 209 -11.54 18.53 -23.52
CA PRO A 209 -11.58 19.57 -24.55
C PRO A 209 -10.29 19.69 -25.38
N SER A 210 -9.12 19.52 -24.75
CA SER A 210 -7.82 19.60 -25.42
C SER A 210 -7.56 18.45 -26.39
N VAL A 211 -8.23 17.32 -26.19
CA VAL A 211 -8.15 16.10 -27.00
C VAL A 211 -9.27 16.09 -28.09
N GLY A 212 -10.26 16.97 -27.96
CA GLY A 212 -11.42 17.02 -28.86
C GLY A 212 -12.34 15.81 -28.72
N VAL A 213 -12.55 15.32 -27.49
CA VAL A 213 -13.38 14.15 -27.15
C VAL A 213 -14.39 14.55 -26.07
N GLU A 214 -15.66 14.26 -26.29
CA GLU A 214 -16.70 14.37 -25.29
C GLU A 214 -16.61 13.14 -24.33
N VAL A 215 -16.68 13.35 -23.03
CA VAL A 215 -16.64 12.28 -22.05
C VAL A 215 -17.95 12.14 -21.30
N SER A 216 -18.39 10.90 -21.07
CA SER A 216 -19.62 10.58 -20.34
C SER A 216 -19.35 9.49 -19.31
N PRO A 217 -19.89 9.56 -18.08
CA PRO A 217 -19.69 8.52 -17.10
C PRO A 217 -20.56 7.29 -17.44
N ILE A 218 -19.97 6.10 -17.35
CA ILE A 218 -20.66 4.80 -17.37
C ILE A 218 -20.53 4.22 -15.97
N GLY A 219 -21.57 4.41 -15.16
CA GLY A 219 -21.62 3.89 -13.79
C GLY A 219 -21.93 2.40 -13.79
N ILE A 220 -21.06 1.60 -13.21
CA ILE A 220 -21.26 0.15 -13.01
C ILE A 220 -21.59 -0.13 -11.54
N ARG A 221 -22.40 -1.19 -11.29
CA ARG A 221 -22.82 -1.62 -9.95
C ARG A 221 -22.74 -3.14 -9.77
N ASP A 222 -23.02 -3.89 -10.80
CA ASP A 222 -23.02 -5.35 -10.83
C ASP A 222 -22.89 -5.87 -12.27
N ALA A 223 -22.76 -7.17 -12.47
CA ALA A 223 -22.58 -7.78 -13.78
C ALA A 223 -23.72 -7.48 -14.77
N GLY A 224 -24.98 -7.52 -14.32
CA GLY A 224 -26.14 -7.24 -15.18
C GLY A 224 -26.21 -5.79 -15.60
N ASN A 225 -25.88 -4.87 -14.71
CA ASN A 225 -25.81 -3.44 -15.01
C ASN A 225 -24.66 -3.10 -15.98
N ILE A 226 -23.53 -3.81 -15.93
CA ILE A 226 -22.38 -3.59 -16.83
C ILE A 226 -22.79 -3.79 -18.29
N ASP A 227 -23.49 -4.88 -18.63
CA ASP A 227 -23.95 -5.14 -19.98
C ASP A 227 -24.90 -4.03 -20.48
N GLN A 228 -25.92 -3.71 -19.70
CA GLN A 228 -26.87 -2.66 -20.03
C GLN A 228 -26.21 -1.28 -20.20
N ALA A 229 -25.28 -0.92 -19.32
CA ALA A 229 -24.64 0.40 -19.34
C ALA A 229 -23.71 0.55 -20.56
N ILE A 230 -22.95 -0.49 -20.91
CA ILE A 230 -22.08 -0.48 -22.09
C ILE A 230 -22.94 -0.51 -23.36
N ALA A 231 -23.96 -1.34 -23.46
CA ALA A 231 -24.87 -1.39 -24.62
C ALA A 231 -25.62 -0.08 -24.82
N ALA A 232 -26.07 0.57 -23.75
CA ALA A 232 -26.72 1.88 -23.83
C ALA A 232 -25.78 3.00 -24.31
N PHE A 233 -24.48 2.89 -24.04
CA PHE A 233 -23.47 3.83 -24.51
C PHE A 233 -23.11 3.58 -25.98
N ALA A 234 -22.97 2.32 -26.40
CA ALA A 234 -22.50 1.89 -27.71
C ALA A 234 -23.54 2.12 -28.80
N ARG A 235 -23.65 3.36 -29.33
CA ARG A 235 -24.66 3.74 -30.31
C ARG A 235 -24.07 4.12 -31.68
N SER A 236 -22.76 4.38 -31.76
CA SER A 236 -22.10 4.78 -33.01
C SER A 236 -20.66 4.27 -33.07
N SER A 237 -20.10 4.29 -34.30
CA SER A 237 -18.71 3.88 -34.54
C SER A 237 -17.67 4.94 -34.13
N SER A 238 -18.10 6.07 -33.59
CA SER A 238 -17.19 7.14 -33.09
C SER A 238 -17.08 7.14 -31.57
N GLU A 239 -17.43 6.02 -30.92
CA GLU A 239 -17.39 5.86 -29.49
C GLU A 239 -16.24 4.95 -29.06
N GLY A 240 -15.68 5.22 -27.88
CA GLY A 240 -14.67 4.39 -27.23
C GLY A 240 -14.87 4.38 -25.73
N ILE A 241 -14.16 3.53 -25.01
CA ILE A 241 -14.29 3.45 -23.56
C ILE A 241 -12.93 3.52 -22.86
N ILE A 242 -12.95 4.09 -21.66
CA ILE A 242 -11.84 4.07 -20.70
C ILE A 242 -12.32 3.37 -19.45
N VAL A 243 -11.59 2.37 -19.00
CA VAL A 243 -11.88 1.64 -17.76
C VAL A 243 -10.98 2.17 -16.67
N THR A 244 -11.57 2.87 -15.70
CA THR A 244 -10.83 3.42 -14.55
C THR A 244 -10.63 2.36 -13.47
N GLY A 245 -9.77 2.66 -12.47
CA GLY A 245 -9.46 1.73 -11.37
C GLY A 245 -10.63 1.58 -10.42
N SER A 246 -11.20 0.36 -10.36
CA SER A 246 -12.16 -0.05 -9.34
C SER A 246 -12.10 -1.55 -9.10
N ALA A 247 -12.44 -1.98 -7.88
CA ALA A 247 -12.53 -3.39 -7.54
C ALA A 247 -13.57 -4.12 -8.40
N LEU A 248 -14.71 -3.49 -8.63
CA LEU A 248 -15.80 -4.05 -9.41
C LEU A 248 -15.40 -4.26 -10.89
N ALA A 249 -14.71 -3.29 -11.51
CA ALA A 249 -14.19 -3.45 -12.87
C ALA A 249 -13.13 -4.56 -12.94
N ALA A 250 -12.30 -4.72 -11.91
CA ALA A 250 -11.31 -5.79 -11.83
C ALA A 250 -11.97 -7.17 -11.74
N VAL A 251 -13.00 -7.34 -10.90
CA VAL A 251 -13.76 -8.62 -10.79
C VAL A 251 -14.41 -8.97 -12.12
N HIS A 252 -15.02 -8.00 -12.80
CA HIS A 252 -15.75 -8.22 -14.06
C HIS A 252 -14.94 -7.94 -15.33
N HIS A 253 -13.60 -7.94 -15.24
CA HIS A 253 -12.72 -7.58 -16.36
C HIS A 253 -12.97 -8.36 -17.64
N LYS A 254 -13.21 -9.69 -17.55
CA LYS A 254 -13.52 -10.54 -18.70
C LYS A 254 -14.81 -10.12 -19.38
N LEU A 255 -15.85 -9.82 -18.60
CA LEU A 255 -17.12 -9.32 -19.13
C LEU A 255 -16.95 -7.98 -19.84
N ILE A 256 -16.27 -7.04 -19.23
CA ILE A 256 -16.04 -5.71 -19.80
C ILE A 256 -15.29 -5.81 -21.13
N VAL A 257 -14.23 -6.64 -21.20
CA VAL A 257 -13.48 -6.85 -22.45
C VAL A 257 -14.35 -7.49 -23.52
N ALA A 258 -15.13 -8.51 -23.19
CA ALA A 258 -16.04 -9.16 -24.12
C ALA A 258 -17.11 -8.20 -24.67
N LEU A 259 -17.65 -7.33 -23.84
CA LEU A 259 -18.63 -6.32 -24.25
C LEU A 259 -18.00 -5.24 -25.13
N ALA A 260 -16.80 -4.76 -24.80
CA ALA A 260 -16.05 -3.82 -25.64
C ALA A 260 -15.82 -4.40 -27.05
N ALA A 261 -15.42 -5.66 -27.15
CA ALA A 261 -15.24 -6.36 -28.41
C ALA A 261 -16.57 -6.56 -29.16
N ARG A 262 -17.64 -7.00 -28.48
CA ARG A 262 -18.98 -7.20 -29.06
C ARG A 262 -19.51 -5.93 -29.73
N HIS A 263 -19.30 -4.77 -29.09
CA HIS A 263 -19.79 -3.49 -29.56
C HIS A 263 -18.76 -2.72 -30.41
N ASN A 264 -17.63 -3.33 -30.77
CA ASN A 264 -16.53 -2.68 -31.50
C ASN A 264 -16.07 -1.34 -30.88
N LEU A 265 -16.03 -1.28 -29.56
CA LEU A 265 -15.58 -0.09 -28.82
C LEU A 265 -14.06 -0.16 -28.62
N PRO A 266 -13.26 0.76 -29.22
CA PRO A 266 -11.88 0.93 -28.81
C PRO A 266 -11.81 1.20 -27.31
N ALA A 267 -10.92 0.49 -26.61
CA ALA A 267 -10.90 0.53 -25.16
C ALA A 267 -9.48 0.69 -24.62
N VAL A 268 -9.30 1.59 -23.64
CA VAL A 268 -8.09 1.74 -22.85
C VAL A 268 -8.38 1.34 -21.41
N TYR A 269 -7.57 0.43 -20.89
CA TYR A 269 -7.75 -0.15 -19.56
C TYR A 269 -6.68 0.35 -18.59
N ASN A 270 -7.01 0.44 -17.32
CA ASN A 270 -6.07 0.89 -16.29
C ASN A 270 -5.09 -0.19 -15.81
N GLN A 271 -5.29 -1.46 -16.21
CA GLN A 271 -4.47 -2.57 -15.75
C GLN A 271 -4.21 -3.58 -16.88
N ARG A 272 -3.01 -4.20 -16.81
CA ARG A 272 -2.54 -5.14 -17.84
C ARG A 272 -3.38 -6.42 -17.93
N PHE A 273 -4.01 -6.87 -16.84
CA PHE A 273 -4.79 -8.10 -16.88
C PHE A 273 -6.01 -8.04 -17.81
N PHE A 274 -6.54 -6.85 -18.10
CA PHE A 274 -7.56 -6.68 -19.14
C PHE A 274 -6.99 -7.07 -20.51
N VAL A 275 -5.75 -6.70 -20.82
CA VAL A 275 -5.07 -7.06 -22.07
C VAL A 275 -4.80 -8.56 -22.14
N ASN A 276 -4.46 -9.20 -21.02
CA ASN A 276 -4.23 -10.66 -20.97
C ASN A 276 -5.46 -11.49 -21.32
N VAL A 277 -6.66 -10.91 -21.27
CA VAL A 277 -7.93 -11.57 -21.63
C VAL A 277 -8.54 -11.01 -22.93
N GLY A 278 -7.75 -10.31 -23.75
CA GLY A 278 -8.13 -9.83 -25.07
C GLY A 278 -8.46 -8.34 -25.16
N GLY A 279 -8.23 -7.56 -24.11
CA GLY A 279 -8.35 -6.10 -24.14
C GLY A 279 -7.28 -5.46 -25.03
N LEU A 280 -7.63 -4.35 -25.69
CA LEU A 280 -6.81 -3.75 -26.75
C LEU A 280 -5.49 -3.18 -26.19
N ILE A 281 -5.54 -2.32 -25.17
CA ILE A 281 -4.36 -1.65 -24.59
C ILE A 281 -4.61 -1.28 -23.14
N SER A 282 -3.56 -1.28 -22.32
CA SER A 282 -3.62 -0.77 -20.95
C SER A 282 -2.57 0.30 -20.70
N TYR A 283 -2.97 1.29 -19.91
CA TYR A 283 -2.08 2.32 -19.40
C TYR A 283 -2.38 2.55 -17.92
N GLY A 284 -1.41 2.27 -17.07
CA GLY A 284 -1.57 2.38 -15.63
C GLY A 284 -0.28 2.06 -14.88
N PRO A 285 -0.29 2.22 -13.55
CA PRO A 285 0.90 2.06 -12.73
C PRO A 285 1.34 0.60 -12.59
N ASP A 286 2.62 0.40 -12.26
CA ASP A 286 3.14 -0.91 -11.87
C ASP A 286 2.69 -1.23 -10.43
N TYR A 287 1.61 -2.00 -10.33
CA TYR A 287 1.06 -2.42 -9.04
C TYR A 287 1.97 -3.40 -8.31
N ILE A 288 2.77 -4.20 -9.03
CA ILE A 288 3.73 -5.13 -8.41
C ILE A 288 4.82 -4.35 -7.66
N ASP A 289 5.30 -3.25 -8.25
CA ASP A 289 6.29 -2.39 -7.60
C ASP A 289 5.75 -1.76 -6.30
N GLN A 290 4.48 -1.35 -6.25
CA GLN A 290 3.88 -0.85 -5.01
C GLN A 290 3.98 -1.85 -3.86
N TYR A 291 3.67 -3.13 -4.13
CA TYR A 291 3.73 -4.18 -3.12
C TYR A 291 5.17 -4.49 -2.69
N ARG A 292 6.14 -4.47 -3.63
CA ARG A 292 7.56 -4.60 -3.30
C ARG A 292 8.04 -3.47 -2.39
N ARG A 293 7.64 -2.25 -2.66
CA ARG A 293 7.97 -1.08 -1.86
C ARG A 293 7.26 -1.09 -0.50
N ALA A 294 6.01 -1.56 -0.44
CA ALA A 294 5.28 -1.74 0.81
C ALA A 294 6.01 -2.69 1.76
N ALA A 295 6.68 -3.74 1.25
CA ALA A 295 7.54 -4.61 2.06
C ALA A 295 8.67 -3.84 2.77
N GLY A 296 9.26 -2.83 2.10
CA GLY A 296 10.27 -1.95 2.71
C GLY A 296 9.71 -1.11 3.86
N TYR A 297 8.47 -0.62 3.73
CA TYR A 297 7.80 0.13 4.80
C TYR A 297 7.43 -0.78 5.97
N VAL A 298 6.88 -1.95 5.69
CA VAL A 298 6.60 -2.98 6.71
C VAL A 298 7.89 -3.35 7.46
N HIS A 299 8.99 -3.60 6.75
CA HIS A 299 10.29 -3.88 7.37
C HIS A 299 10.71 -2.80 8.38
N ARG A 300 10.60 -1.52 8.02
CA ARG A 300 10.97 -0.40 8.90
C ARG A 300 10.11 -0.37 10.17
N VAL A 301 8.80 -0.58 10.03
CA VAL A 301 7.89 -0.69 11.17
C VAL A 301 8.26 -1.87 12.07
N LEU A 302 8.53 -3.05 11.50
CA LEU A 302 8.94 -4.25 12.23
C LEU A 302 10.28 -4.08 12.96
N LYS A 303 11.15 -3.17 12.48
CA LYS A 303 12.40 -2.76 13.15
C LYS A 303 12.18 -1.70 14.23
N GLY A 304 10.95 -1.27 14.48
CA GLY A 304 10.61 -0.26 15.48
C GLY A 304 10.77 1.18 15.01
N GLU A 305 10.99 1.40 13.71
CA GLU A 305 10.95 2.73 13.14
C GLU A 305 9.49 3.19 13.05
N LYS A 306 9.24 4.46 13.34
CA LYS A 306 7.94 5.06 13.02
C LYS A 306 7.79 5.09 11.49
N PRO A 307 6.57 4.82 10.95
CA PRO A 307 6.35 4.93 9.52
C PRO A 307 6.92 6.25 9.01
N PRO A 308 7.75 6.22 7.96
CA PRO A 308 8.36 7.45 7.48
C PRO A 308 7.26 8.32 6.90
N TYR A 309 6.96 9.40 7.60
CA TYR A 309 6.15 10.50 7.06
C TYR A 309 6.92 11.31 5.99
N LYS A 310 7.94 10.71 5.38
CA LYS A 310 8.60 11.30 4.22
C LYS A 310 7.59 11.32 3.09
N SER A 311 7.43 12.50 2.58
CA SER A 311 6.50 12.93 1.57
C SER A 311 6.20 11.82 0.53
N LEU A 312 4.91 11.48 0.36
CA LEU A 312 4.43 10.72 -0.79
C LEU A 312 4.86 11.39 -2.12
N VAL A 313 5.31 12.63 -2.08
CA VAL A 313 5.91 13.38 -3.19
C VAL A 313 7.29 12.83 -3.61
N GLU A 314 8.13 12.32 -2.69
CA GLU A 314 9.36 11.61 -3.08
C GLU A 314 9.04 10.26 -3.78
N LEU A 315 7.89 9.69 -3.45
CA LEU A 315 7.35 8.51 -4.13
C LEU A 315 6.87 8.86 -5.54
N ARG A 316 6.37 10.09 -5.77
CA ARG A 316 5.93 10.62 -7.06
C ARG A 316 7.07 10.70 -8.09
N ALA A 317 8.21 11.26 -7.71
CA ALA A 317 9.37 11.41 -8.60
C ALA A 317 10.00 10.06 -9.00
N ALA A 318 9.93 9.05 -8.11
CA ALA A 318 10.40 7.69 -8.41
C ALA A 318 9.42 6.87 -9.25
N TYR A 319 8.15 7.34 -9.39
CA TYR A 319 7.06 6.60 -10.03
C TYR A 319 6.75 7.05 -11.46
N MET A 320 7.39 8.12 -11.95
CA MET A 320 7.39 8.44 -13.38
C MET A 320 8.56 7.66 -14.04
N PRO A 321 8.34 6.41 -14.52
CA PRO A 321 9.28 5.89 -15.48
C PRO A 321 9.23 6.86 -16.66
N ASP A 322 10.41 7.21 -17.21
CA ASP A 322 10.45 7.81 -18.53
C ASP A 322 9.46 7.07 -19.42
N ALA A 323 8.58 7.79 -20.10
CA ALA A 323 7.56 7.20 -20.99
C ALA A 323 8.20 6.24 -22.01
N ALA A 324 9.51 6.35 -22.24
CA ALA A 324 10.34 5.48 -23.04
C ALA A 324 10.61 4.07 -22.40
N ARG A 325 10.38 3.84 -21.08
CA ARG A 325 10.56 2.52 -20.42
C ARG A 325 9.25 1.77 -20.20
N ALA A 326 8.11 2.40 -20.34
CA ALA A 326 6.83 1.70 -20.42
C ALA A 326 6.82 0.95 -21.77
N GLY A 327 7.17 -0.33 -21.75
CA GLY A 327 7.23 -1.16 -22.94
C GLY A 327 5.87 -1.24 -23.61
N PHE A 328 5.63 -0.35 -24.56
CA PHE A 328 4.50 -0.40 -25.47
C PHE A 328 4.63 -1.64 -26.33
N ARG A 329 3.89 -2.69 -26.06
CA ARG A 329 3.59 -3.72 -27.05
C ARG A 329 2.26 -3.32 -27.70
N VAL A 330 2.35 -2.61 -28.79
CA VAL A 330 1.27 -2.57 -29.79
C VAL A 330 1.25 -3.95 -30.41
N LEU A 331 0.16 -4.70 -30.23
CA LEU A 331 -0.05 -5.93 -30.99
C LEU A 331 -0.28 -5.52 -32.45
N PRO A 332 0.40 -6.15 -33.43
CA PRO A 332 0.11 -5.93 -34.83
C PRO A 332 -1.31 -6.38 -35.14
N ASN A 333 -1.96 -5.66 -36.07
CA ASN A 333 -3.31 -5.92 -36.60
C ASN A 333 -3.49 -7.37 -37.03
#